data_99892fdf08a8026e80d3d28130bca648
#
_entry.id   99892fdf08a8026e80d3d28130bca648
#
_cell.length_a   1.000
_cell.length_b   1.000
_cell.length_c   1.000
_cell.angle_alpha   90.00
_cell.angle_beta   90.00
_cell.angle_gamma   90.00
#
_symmetry.space_group_name_H-M   'P 1'
#
loop_
_entity.id
_entity.type
_entity.pdbx_description
1 polymer ?
#
loop_
_entity_poly.entity_id
_entity_poly.type
_entity_poly.pdbx_seq_one_letter_code
_entity_poly.pdbx_strand_id
1 'polypeptide(L)'
;MTLIDGSALTATATPLAAARTQLRAAVDVLGYEESVYQMLAVPRRELTVSIPLRRDDGTVEVRTGHRVQHNFSRGPAKGGLRYSPDVTLNEVRALAMWMTWKCALLDVPYGGAKGGVRIDLRAHSQAELERVTRRYTSEISPLLGPEIDIPAPDIGTDEQTMAWLMDTFRSIAAILSWAWRRRNQSHLAARSVAPVPRLGALSTWPWRR
;
A
#
# COMPACT_ATOMS: atom_id res chain seq x y z
N MET A 1 32.80 9.71 -18.09
CA MET A 1 31.59 8.85 -18.03
C MET A 1 32.03 7.45 -17.61
N THR A 2 32.15 7.24 -16.32
CA THR A 2 32.67 5.98 -15.77
C THR A 2 31.50 5.01 -15.71
N LEU A 3 31.57 3.96 -16.53
CA LEU A 3 30.60 2.86 -16.47
C LEU A 3 30.78 2.16 -15.11
N ILE A 4 29.71 2.09 -14.34
CA ILE A 4 29.69 1.31 -13.11
C ILE A 4 29.76 -0.16 -13.54
N ASP A 5 30.86 -0.81 -13.18
CA ASP A 5 31.07 -2.24 -13.41
C ASP A 5 29.98 -3.05 -12.71
N GLY A 6 29.14 -3.70 -13.50
CA GLY A 6 28.02 -4.54 -13.00
C GLY A 6 28.47 -5.87 -12.35
N SER A 7 29.77 -6.12 -12.24
CA SER A 7 30.32 -7.40 -11.75
C SER A 7 30.31 -7.55 -10.21
N ALA A 8 29.99 -6.49 -9.45
CA ALA A 8 30.03 -6.51 -7.98
C ALA A 8 28.74 -7.03 -7.30
N LEU A 9 27.75 -7.51 -8.04
CA LEU A 9 26.58 -8.17 -7.47
C LEU A 9 26.92 -9.64 -7.16
N THR A 10 27.65 -9.86 -6.09
CA THR A 10 27.88 -11.21 -5.58
C THR A 10 26.57 -11.91 -5.26
N ALA A 11 26.47 -13.21 -5.60
CA ALA A 11 25.30 -14.08 -5.57
C ALA A 11 24.62 -14.31 -4.18
N THR A 12 24.96 -13.51 -3.18
CA THR A 12 24.46 -13.60 -1.80
C THR A 12 23.71 -12.36 -1.31
N ALA A 13 23.61 -11.30 -2.11
CA ALA A 13 22.90 -10.09 -1.68
C ALA A 13 21.37 -10.28 -1.82
N THR A 14 20.65 -10.09 -0.70
CA THR A 14 19.19 -10.10 -0.75
C THR A 14 18.67 -8.96 -1.64
N PRO A 15 17.48 -9.09 -2.27
CA PRO A 15 16.91 -8.02 -3.10
C PRO A 15 16.87 -6.65 -2.40
N LEU A 16 16.59 -6.63 -1.09
CA LEU A 16 16.58 -5.40 -0.31
C LEU A 16 17.98 -4.81 -0.13
N ALA A 17 19.00 -5.64 0.09
CA ALA A 17 20.38 -5.17 0.17
C ALA A 17 20.81 -4.57 -1.17
N ALA A 18 20.50 -5.24 -2.30
CA ALA A 18 20.80 -4.74 -3.64
C ALA A 18 20.13 -3.38 -3.91
N ALA A 19 18.84 -3.23 -3.58
CA ALA A 19 18.13 -1.98 -3.73
C ALA A 19 18.76 -0.83 -2.90
N ARG A 20 19.17 -1.11 -1.67
CA ARG A 20 19.84 -0.13 -0.80
C ARG A 20 21.24 0.24 -1.30
N THR A 21 21.99 -0.73 -1.82
CA THR A 21 23.31 -0.47 -2.43
C THR A 21 23.19 0.44 -3.65
N GLN A 22 22.20 0.21 -4.52
CA GLN A 22 21.93 1.10 -5.66
C GLN A 22 21.57 2.51 -5.21
N LEU A 23 20.73 2.63 -4.19
CA LEU A 23 20.37 3.94 -3.62
C LEU A 23 21.61 4.65 -3.05
N ARG A 24 22.45 3.94 -2.28
CA ARG A 24 23.70 4.49 -1.72
C ARG A 24 24.58 5.05 -2.84
N ALA A 25 24.85 4.26 -3.86
CA ALA A 25 25.66 4.68 -4.99
C ALA A 25 25.10 5.94 -5.69
N ALA A 26 23.78 6.02 -5.85
CA ALA A 26 23.15 7.21 -6.43
C ALA A 26 23.29 8.47 -5.54
N VAL A 27 23.09 8.33 -4.24
CA VAL A 27 23.24 9.43 -3.28
C VAL A 27 24.68 9.95 -3.26
N ASP A 28 25.66 9.04 -3.25
CA ASP A 28 27.09 9.39 -3.24
C ASP A 28 27.51 10.10 -4.54
N VAL A 29 27.09 9.61 -5.72
CA VAL A 29 27.37 10.23 -7.02
C VAL A 29 26.77 11.62 -7.14
N LEU A 30 25.56 11.83 -6.57
CA LEU A 30 24.86 13.11 -6.63
C LEU A 30 25.32 14.09 -5.53
N GLY A 31 26.15 13.65 -4.59
CA GLY A 31 26.63 14.47 -3.48
C GLY A 31 25.56 14.89 -2.49
N TYR A 32 24.49 14.09 -2.35
CA TYR A 32 23.45 14.36 -1.34
C TYR A 32 23.89 13.95 0.06
N GLU A 33 23.31 14.57 1.06
CA GLU A 33 23.56 14.28 2.47
C GLU A 33 23.04 12.89 2.88
N GLU A 34 23.60 12.32 3.95
CA GLU A 34 23.20 11.07 4.55
C GLU A 34 21.70 11.01 4.90
N SER A 35 21.13 12.13 5.28
CA SER A 35 19.68 12.28 5.56
C SER A 35 18.78 11.87 4.40
N VAL A 36 19.21 12.16 3.15
CA VAL A 36 18.48 11.77 1.94
C VAL A 36 18.49 10.24 1.76
N TYR A 37 19.64 9.62 1.99
CA TYR A 37 19.71 8.16 1.97
C TYR A 37 18.79 7.54 3.02
N GLN A 38 18.85 8.01 4.26
CA GLN A 38 18.04 7.47 5.35
C GLN A 38 16.54 7.59 5.07
N MET A 39 16.08 8.70 4.51
CA MET A 39 14.67 8.90 4.14
C MET A 39 14.21 7.97 3.01
N LEU A 40 15.08 7.66 2.06
CA LEU A 40 14.75 6.85 0.89
C LEU A 40 15.08 5.36 1.06
N ALA A 41 15.80 4.97 2.11
CA ALA A 41 16.16 3.58 2.37
C ALA A 41 15.07 2.80 3.11
N VAL A 42 14.02 3.49 3.59
CA VAL A 42 12.92 2.88 4.35
C VAL A 42 11.56 3.24 3.75
N PRO A 43 10.62 2.29 3.72
CA PRO A 43 9.24 2.58 3.30
C PRO A 43 8.54 3.53 4.28
N ARG A 44 7.66 4.37 3.76
CA ARG A 44 6.82 5.26 4.59
C ARG A 44 5.73 4.52 5.34
N ARG A 45 5.18 3.47 4.74
CA ARG A 45 4.13 2.63 5.36
C ARG A 45 4.29 1.20 4.90
N GLU A 46 4.05 0.29 5.83
CA GLU A 46 3.95 -1.12 5.52
C GLU A 46 2.90 -1.77 6.41
N LEU A 47 2.17 -2.70 5.82
CA LEU A 47 1.15 -3.47 6.50
C LEU A 47 1.39 -4.94 6.21
N THR A 48 1.46 -5.74 7.27
CA THR A 48 1.48 -7.20 7.22
C THR A 48 0.19 -7.72 7.79
N VAL A 49 -0.47 -8.60 7.07
CA VAL A 49 -1.79 -9.12 7.41
C VAL A 49 -1.82 -10.64 7.42
N SER A 50 -2.64 -11.20 8.29
CA SER A 50 -2.98 -12.61 8.31
C SER A 50 -4.23 -12.84 7.46
N ILE A 51 -4.16 -13.84 6.57
CA ILE A 51 -5.22 -14.20 5.63
C ILE A 51 -5.70 -15.62 5.98
N PRO A 52 -6.71 -15.78 6.84
CA PRO A 52 -7.36 -17.07 7.06
C PRO A 52 -8.03 -17.54 5.76
N LEU A 53 -7.62 -18.68 5.25
CA LEU A 53 -8.15 -19.32 4.07
C LEU A 53 -8.85 -20.62 4.46
N ARG A 54 -10.15 -20.70 4.17
CA ARG A 54 -10.86 -21.97 4.21
C ARG A 54 -10.63 -22.70 2.88
N ARG A 55 -10.02 -23.87 2.95
CA ARG A 55 -9.76 -24.75 1.82
C ARG A 55 -11.04 -25.40 1.32
N ASP A 56 -11.00 -25.94 0.10
CA ASP A 56 -12.14 -26.65 -0.48
C ASP A 56 -12.47 -27.96 0.25
N ASP A 57 -11.50 -28.57 0.92
CA ASP A 57 -11.66 -29.72 1.81
C ASP A 57 -12.23 -29.37 3.21
N GLY A 58 -12.48 -28.09 3.47
CA GLY A 58 -13.03 -27.58 4.71
C GLY A 58 -11.98 -27.24 5.78
N THR A 59 -10.72 -27.56 5.59
CA THR A 59 -9.63 -27.17 6.49
C THR A 59 -9.37 -25.66 6.44
N VAL A 60 -8.73 -25.13 7.47
CA VAL A 60 -8.34 -23.71 7.53
C VAL A 60 -6.84 -23.60 7.65
N GLU A 61 -6.25 -22.81 6.77
CA GLU A 61 -4.85 -22.41 6.84
C GLU A 61 -4.73 -20.88 6.91
N VAL A 62 -3.62 -20.37 7.44
CA VAL A 62 -3.38 -18.92 7.53
C VAL A 62 -2.20 -18.56 6.63
N ARG A 63 -2.46 -17.69 5.67
CA ARG A 63 -1.44 -17.11 4.80
C ARG A 63 -1.02 -15.74 5.28
N THR A 64 0.19 -15.31 4.91
CA THR A 64 0.68 -13.97 5.20
C THR A 64 0.68 -13.13 3.94
N GLY A 65 0.14 -11.92 4.06
CA GLY A 65 0.15 -10.91 3.01
C GLY A 65 0.85 -9.63 3.47
N HIS A 66 1.47 -8.92 2.53
CA HIS A 66 2.15 -7.66 2.76
C HIS A 66 1.69 -6.61 1.75
N ARG A 67 1.55 -5.34 2.20
CA ARG A 67 1.48 -4.16 1.33
C ARG A 67 2.47 -3.13 1.83
N VAL A 68 3.41 -2.73 0.97
CA VAL A 68 4.46 -1.76 1.26
C VAL A 68 4.28 -0.55 0.34
N GLN A 69 4.14 0.63 0.94
CA GLN A 69 4.15 1.93 0.26
C GLN A 69 5.50 2.60 0.55
N HIS A 70 6.40 2.53 -0.41
CA HIS A 70 7.76 3.01 -0.22
C HIS A 70 7.80 4.54 -0.20
N ASN A 71 7.35 5.18 -1.27
CA ASN A 71 7.33 6.64 -1.35
C ASN A 71 6.17 7.10 -2.25
N PHE A 72 5.47 8.13 -1.84
CA PHE A 72 4.33 8.72 -2.56
C PHE A 72 4.40 10.25 -2.61
N SER A 73 5.62 10.81 -2.60
CA SER A 73 5.83 12.26 -2.74
C SER A 73 5.49 12.78 -4.13
N ARG A 74 5.54 11.92 -5.16
CA ARG A 74 5.23 12.26 -6.56
C ARG A 74 3.76 12.06 -6.93
N GLY A 75 2.97 11.46 -6.07
CA GLY A 75 1.56 11.14 -6.30
C GLY A 75 1.17 9.82 -5.65
N PRO A 76 -0.02 9.28 -5.97
CA PRO A 76 -0.51 8.02 -5.41
C PRO A 76 0.51 6.90 -5.57
N ALA A 77 0.66 6.07 -4.57
CA ALA A 77 1.53 4.90 -4.65
C ALA A 77 0.98 3.93 -5.70
N LYS A 78 1.87 3.33 -6.50
CA LYS A 78 1.50 2.37 -7.53
C LYS A 78 2.43 1.17 -7.51
N GLY A 79 1.87 -0.04 -7.60
CA GLY A 79 2.69 -1.24 -7.66
C GLY A 79 1.90 -2.53 -7.73
N GLY A 80 2.55 -3.58 -8.27
CA GLY A 80 1.96 -4.89 -8.48
C GLY A 80 1.66 -5.66 -7.20
N LEU A 81 0.75 -6.60 -7.29
CA LEU A 81 0.47 -7.62 -6.28
C LEU A 81 1.05 -8.96 -6.76
N ARG A 82 1.95 -9.55 -5.98
CA ARG A 82 2.64 -10.81 -6.31
C ARG A 82 2.12 -11.97 -5.47
N TYR A 83 1.83 -13.09 -6.13
CA TYR A 83 1.55 -14.36 -5.45
C TYR A 83 2.67 -15.35 -5.74
N SER A 84 3.41 -15.75 -4.70
CA SER A 84 4.50 -16.72 -4.81
C SER A 84 4.77 -17.36 -3.45
N PRO A 85 5.21 -18.62 -3.39
CA PRO A 85 5.63 -19.26 -2.14
C PRO A 85 6.85 -18.58 -1.50
N ASP A 86 7.65 -17.85 -2.28
CA ASP A 86 8.89 -17.21 -1.83
C ASP A 86 8.71 -15.78 -1.36
N VAL A 87 7.48 -15.23 -1.40
CA VAL A 87 7.21 -13.85 -0.96
C VAL A 87 7.62 -13.65 0.48
N THR A 88 8.48 -12.66 0.69
CA THR A 88 8.90 -12.15 2.00
C THR A 88 8.70 -10.66 2.10
N LEU A 89 8.58 -10.12 3.31
CA LEU A 89 8.45 -8.68 3.52
C LEU A 89 9.66 -7.91 2.95
N ASN A 90 10.87 -8.45 3.06
CA ASN A 90 12.07 -7.80 2.54
C ASN A 90 12.09 -7.77 1.00
N GLU A 91 11.61 -8.80 0.34
CA GLU A 91 11.41 -8.78 -1.10
C GLU A 91 10.38 -7.71 -1.51
N VAL A 92 9.24 -7.66 -0.83
CA VAL A 92 8.19 -6.66 -1.09
C VAL A 92 8.70 -5.24 -0.88
N ARG A 93 9.54 -5.00 0.15
CA ARG A 93 10.23 -3.71 0.38
C ARG A 93 11.13 -3.32 -0.79
N ALA A 94 11.97 -4.25 -1.25
CA ALA A 94 12.86 -4.01 -2.38
C ALA A 94 12.09 -3.65 -3.66
N LEU A 95 11.05 -4.43 -3.96
CA LEU A 95 10.21 -4.21 -5.13
C LEU A 95 9.45 -2.87 -5.05
N ALA A 96 9.01 -2.46 -3.87
CA ALA A 96 8.37 -1.16 -3.66
C ALA A 96 9.36 0.02 -3.86
N MET A 97 10.63 -0.14 -3.43
CA MET A 97 11.71 0.82 -3.71
C MET A 97 11.92 0.95 -5.22
N TRP A 98 12.11 -0.17 -5.92
CA TRP A 98 12.31 -0.16 -7.39
C TRP A 98 11.11 0.43 -8.13
N MET A 99 9.89 0.25 -7.64
CA MET A 99 8.71 0.92 -8.22
C MET A 99 8.78 2.43 -8.08
N THR A 100 9.24 2.97 -6.94
CA THR A 100 9.46 4.42 -6.78
C THR A 100 10.45 4.96 -7.81
N TRP A 101 11.58 4.26 -7.98
CA TRP A 101 12.61 4.69 -8.93
C TRP A 101 12.15 4.56 -10.38
N LYS A 102 11.44 3.49 -10.70
CA LYS A 102 10.84 3.30 -12.03
C LYS A 102 9.87 4.42 -12.38
N CYS A 103 8.98 4.80 -11.46
CA CYS A 103 8.04 5.90 -11.67
C CYS A 103 8.77 7.24 -11.83
N ALA A 104 9.82 7.48 -11.03
CA ALA A 104 10.61 8.68 -11.13
C ALA A 104 11.40 8.76 -12.44
N LEU A 105 12.02 7.64 -12.87
CA LEU A 105 12.78 7.56 -14.11
C LEU A 105 11.92 7.81 -15.37
N LEU A 106 10.68 7.32 -15.34
CA LEU A 106 9.71 7.50 -16.44
C LEU A 106 8.94 8.82 -16.34
N ASP A 107 9.24 9.64 -15.34
CA ASP A 107 8.59 10.92 -15.04
C ASP A 107 7.07 10.85 -14.97
N VAL A 108 6.54 9.73 -14.46
CA VAL A 108 5.10 9.59 -14.22
C VAL A 108 4.72 10.06 -12.82
N PRO A 109 3.52 10.65 -12.62
CA PRO A 109 3.10 11.24 -11.34
C PRO A 109 2.61 10.19 -10.34
N TYR A 110 3.42 9.18 -10.09
CA TYR A 110 3.14 8.10 -9.15
C TYR A 110 4.29 7.87 -8.18
N GLY A 111 3.92 7.44 -6.98
CA GLY A 111 4.85 6.86 -6.02
C GLY A 111 5.07 5.37 -6.26
N GLY A 112 5.83 4.72 -5.38
CA GLY A 112 6.11 3.29 -5.45
C GLY A 112 5.47 2.50 -4.32
N ALA A 113 4.77 1.43 -4.68
CA ALA A 113 4.26 0.43 -3.75
C ALA A 113 4.49 -0.98 -4.28
N LYS A 114 4.31 -1.96 -3.41
CA LYS A 114 4.27 -3.38 -3.78
C LYS A 114 3.40 -4.14 -2.79
N GLY A 115 2.66 -5.12 -3.30
CA GLY A 115 1.97 -6.12 -2.50
C GLY A 115 2.52 -7.51 -2.77
N GLY A 116 2.31 -8.40 -1.81
CA GLY A 116 2.62 -9.80 -2.00
C GLY A 116 1.90 -10.69 -1.00
N VAL A 117 1.49 -11.87 -1.45
CA VAL A 117 0.94 -12.93 -0.61
C VAL A 117 1.79 -14.17 -0.78
N ARG A 118 2.21 -14.75 0.34
CA ARG A 118 2.97 -16.00 0.33
C ARG A 118 2.04 -17.18 0.11
N ILE A 119 1.93 -17.63 -1.16
CA ILE A 119 1.03 -18.70 -1.57
C ILE A 119 1.59 -19.43 -2.78
N ASP A 120 1.43 -20.75 -2.81
CA ASP A 120 1.71 -21.58 -4.00
C ASP A 120 0.44 -21.71 -4.81
N LEU A 121 0.41 -21.13 -6.01
CA LEU A 121 -0.75 -21.16 -6.91
C LEU A 121 -1.11 -22.55 -7.38
N ARG A 122 -0.12 -23.46 -7.49
CA ARG A 122 -0.33 -24.83 -7.98
C ARG A 122 -1.05 -25.71 -6.96
N ALA A 123 -0.98 -25.35 -5.69
CA ALA A 123 -1.59 -26.07 -4.58
C ALA A 123 -3.01 -25.56 -4.23
N HIS A 124 -3.54 -24.58 -4.99
CA HIS A 124 -4.79 -23.91 -4.67
C HIS A 124 -5.73 -23.86 -5.88
N SER A 125 -7.03 -24.08 -5.64
CA SER A 125 -8.05 -23.87 -6.64
C SER A 125 -8.28 -22.38 -6.93
N GLN A 126 -8.91 -22.08 -8.06
CA GLN A 126 -9.27 -20.70 -8.41
C GLN A 126 -10.22 -20.09 -7.36
N ALA A 127 -11.14 -20.88 -6.81
CA ALA A 127 -12.05 -20.43 -5.76
C ALA A 127 -11.29 -20.11 -4.45
N GLU A 128 -10.24 -20.85 -4.13
CA GLU A 128 -9.37 -20.56 -3.00
C GLU A 128 -8.57 -19.28 -3.22
N LEU A 129 -8.03 -19.08 -4.43
CA LEU A 129 -7.31 -17.84 -4.79
C LEU A 129 -8.23 -16.62 -4.77
N GLU A 130 -9.49 -16.75 -5.17
CA GLU A 130 -10.51 -15.71 -5.02
C GLU A 130 -10.71 -15.36 -3.53
N ARG A 131 -10.89 -16.36 -2.67
CA ARG A 131 -11.06 -16.14 -1.22
C ARG A 131 -9.85 -15.42 -0.60
N VAL A 132 -8.64 -15.86 -0.97
CA VAL A 132 -7.39 -15.19 -0.54
C VAL A 132 -7.35 -13.74 -1.01
N THR A 133 -7.64 -13.48 -2.28
CA THR A 133 -7.60 -12.13 -2.85
C THR A 133 -8.62 -11.22 -2.18
N ARG A 134 -9.85 -11.68 -1.99
CA ARG A 134 -10.89 -10.90 -1.33
C ARG A 134 -10.55 -10.62 0.13
N ARG A 135 -10.04 -11.60 0.86
CA ARG A 135 -9.61 -11.41 2.24
C ARG A 135 -8.42 -10.47 2.35
N TYR A 136 -7.39 -10.66 1.54
CA TYR A 136 -6.25 -9.76 1.48
C TYR A 136 -6.68 -8.32 1.19
N THR A 137 -7.54 -8.12 0.19
CA THR A 137 -8.06 -6.79 -0.16
C THR A 137 -8.80 -6.14 1.00
N SER A 138 -9.60 -6.89 1.73
CA SER A 138 -10.32 -6.38 2.90
C SER A 138 -9.35 -5.86 3.97
N GLU A 139 -8.28 -6.60 4.23
CA GLU A 139 -7.30 -6.22 5.24
C GLU A 139 -6.47 -4.98 4.84
N ILE A 140 -6.11 -4.85 3.56
CA ILE A 140 -5.32 -3.71 3.08
C ILE A 140 -6.17 -2.52 2.60
N SER A 141 -7.50 -2.65 2.60
CA SER A 141 -8.41 -1.62 2.07
C SER A 141 -8.18 -0.21 2.62
N PRO A 142 -7.75 0.00 3.89
CA PRO A 142 -7.45 1.36 4.38
C PRO A 142 -6.26 2.04 3.68
N LEU A 143 -5.41 1.27 2.99
CA LEU A 143 -4.28 1.78 2.24
C LEU A 143 -4.61 2.02 0.76
N LEU A 144 -5.72 1.48 0.25
CA LEU A 144 -6.08 1.51 -1.17
C LEU A 144 -6.91 2.74 -1.53
N GLY A 145 -6.81 3.16 -2.77
CA GLY A 145 -7.65 4.22 -3.34
C GLY A 145 -7.00 4.87 -4.55
N PRO A 146 -7.79 5.50 -5.43
CA PRO A 146 -7.28 6.13 -6.64
C PRO A 146 -6.29 7.25 -6.35
N GLU A 147 -6.44 7.95 -5.22
CA GLU A 147 -5.56 9.04 -4.78
C GLU A 147 -4.53 8.60 -3.72
N ILE A 148 -4.50 7.32 -3.34
CA ILE A 148 -3.65 6.82 -2.25
C ILE A 148 -2.71 5.74 -2.75
N ASP A 149 -3.25 4.63 -3.27
CA ASP A 149 -2.48 3.45 -3.69
C ASP A 149 -3.26 2.61 -4.70
N ILE A 150 -2.65 2.40 -5.87
CA ILE A 150 -3.26 1.73 -7.02
C ILE A 150 -2.56 0.39 -7.28
N PRO A 151 -3.16 -0.74 -6.88
CA PRO A 151 -2.64 -2.06 -7.22
C PRO A 151 -2.66 -2.34 -8.73
N ALA A 152 -1.76 -3.20 -9.16
CA ALA A 152 -1.67 -3.72 -10.52
C ALA A 152 -1.33 -5.22 -10.49
N PRO A 153 -1.52 -5.98 -11.59
CA PRO A 153 -1.07 -7.36 -11.63
C PRO A 153 0.46 -7.47 -11.63
N ASP A 154 0.97 -8.61 -11.17
CA ASP A 154 2.39 -8.99 -11.17
C ASP A 154 2.51 -10.53 -11.28
N ILE A 155 3.65 -11.10 -10.95
CA ILE A 155 3.86 -12.56 -10.96
C ILE A 155 2.79 -13.24 -10.11
N GLY A 156 2.11 -14.22 -10.68
CA GLY A 156 1.08 -15.03 -10.03
C GLY A 156 -0.28 -14.34 -9.86
N THR A 157 -0.48 -13.17 -10.45
CA THR A 157 -1.77 -12.46 -10.48
C THR A 157 -2.09 -12.00 -11.91
N ASP A 158 -3.35 -11.85 -12.21
CA ASP A 158 -3.88 -11.57 -13.54
C ASP A 158 -5.05 -10.57 -13.48
N GLU A 159 -5.72 -10.38 -14.59
CA GLU A 159 -6.90 -9.52 -14.70
C GLU A 159 -8.05 -10.00 -13.83
N GLN A 160 -8.22 -11.32 -13.68
CA GLN A 160 -9.25 -11.91 -12.83
C GLN A 160 -8.98 -11.59 -11.35
N THR A 161 -7.73 -11.68 -10.92
CA THR A 161 -7.30 -11.28 -9.56
C THR A 161 -7.60 -9.82 -9.32
N MET A 162 -7.34 -8.94 -10.30
CA MET A 162 -7.64 -7.51 -10.20
C MET A 162 -9.15 -7.24 -10.17
N ALA A 163 -9.95 -8.02 -10.88
CA ALA A 163 -11.41 -7.94 -10.83
C ALA A 163 -11.95 -8.26 -9.42
N TRP A 164 -11.49 -9.34 -8.78
CA TRP A 164 -11.86 -9.67 -7.40
C TRP A 164 -11.43 -8.59 -6.40
N LEU A 165 -10.23 -8.04 -6.58
CA LEU A 165 -9.72 -6.94 -5.76
C LEU A 165 -10.62 -5.71 -5.89
N MET A 166 -10.93 -5.29 -7.11
CA MET A 166 -11.76 -4.11 -7.39
C MET A 166 -13.18 -4.27 -6.84
N ASP A 167 -13.81 -5.43 -7.05
CA ASP A 167 -15.15 -5.74 -6.56
C ASP A 167 -15.20 -5.67 -5.03
N THR A 168 -14.22 -6.29 -4.37
CA THR A 168 -14.12 -6.26 -2.89
C THR A 168 -13.92 -4.84 -2.37
N PHE A 169 -13.01 -4.08 -2.97
CA PHE A 169 -12.74 -2.69 -2.58
C PHE A 169 -13.99 -1.81 -2.72
N ARG A 170 -14.71 -1.92 -3.84
CA ARG A 170 -15.97 -1.19 -4.08
C ARG A 170 -17.04 -1.51 -3.04
N SER A 171 -17.20 -2.79 -2.69
CA SER A 171 -18.15 -3.24 -1.69
C SER A 171 -17.86 -2.63 -0.31
N ILE A 172 -16.60 -2.62 0.11
CA ILE A 172 -16.16 -2.02 1.37
C ILE A 172 -16.40 -0.51 1.35
N ALA A 173 -16.00 0.18 0.28
CA ALA A 173 -16.19 1.62 0.14
C ALA A 173 -17.66 2.02 0.17
N ALA A 174 -18.54 1.25 -0.44
CA ALA A 174 -20.00 1.46 -0.39
C ALA A 174 -20.55 1.32 1.04
N ILE A 175 -20.14 0.28 1.77
CA ILE A 175 -20.55 0.07 3.19
C ILE A 175 -20.08 1.24 4.05
N LEU A 176 -18.82 1.64 3.95
CA LEU A 176 -18.26 2.74 4.72
C LEU A 176 -18.94 4.07 4.41
N SER A 177 -19.22 4.36 3.13
CA SER A 177 -19.91 5.59 2.72
C SER A 177 -21.37 5.64 3.24
N TRP A 178 -22.05 4.49 3.28
CA TRP A 178 -23.39 4.38 3.83
C TRP A 178 -23.41 4.56 5.36
N ALA A 179 -22.49 3.90 6.08
CA ALA A 179 -22.37 4.03 7.53
C ALA A 179 -22.02 5.47 7.94
N TRP A 180 -21.12 6.14 7.19
CA TRP A 180 -20.78 7.54 7.40
C TRP A 180 -21.98 8.48 7.21
N ARG A 181 -22.76 8.28 6.13
CA ARG A 181 -23.97 9.08 5.87
C ARG A 181 -25.01 8.92 6.97
N ARG A 182 -25.30 7.70 7.42
CA ARG A 182 -26.24 7.45 8.53
C ARG A 182 -25.82 8.13 9.83
N ARG A 183 -24.55 8.03 10.18
CA ARG A 183 -24.03 8.67 11.41
C ARG A 183 -24.16 10.20 11.35
N ASN A 184 -23.86 10.81 10.21
CA ASN A 184 -23.96 12.26 10.07
C ASN A 184 -25.42 12.76 10.00
N GLN A 185 -26.34 12.00 9.44
CA GLN A 185 -27.76 12.34 9.46
C GLN A 185 -28.35 12.36 10.89
N SER A 186 -27.97 11.41 11.74
CA SER A 186 -28.39 11.42 13.16
C SER A 186 -27.85 12.62 13.94
N HIS A 187 -26.62 13.06 13.66
CA HIS A 187 -26.04 14.26 14.28
C HIS A 187 -26.65 15.56 13.75
N LEU A 188 -27.05 15.63 12.48
CA LEU A 188 -27.75 16.79 11.92
C LEU A 188 -29.18 16.89 12.47
N ALA A 189 -29.88 15.76 12.60
CA ALA A 189 -31.21 15.71 13.22
C ALA A 189 -31.18 16.11 14.71
N ALA A 190 -30.15 15.66 15.44
CA ALA A 190 -29.95 16.06 16.84
C ALA A 190 -29.63 17.56 17.01
N ARG A 191 -28.95 18.16 16.05
CA ARG A 191 -28.66 19.61 16.04
C ARG A 191 -29.87 20.46 15.68
N SER A 192 -30.78 19.96 14.85
CA SER A 192 -32.03 20.68 14.51
C SER A 192 -33.04 20.73 15.64
N VAL A 193 -32.89 19.91 16.68
CA VAL A 193 -33.76 19.89 17.86
C VAL A 193 -33.17 20.72 19.03
N ALA A 194 -31.90 21.07 18.99
CA ALA A 194 -31.28 21.94 19.98
C ALA A 194 -31.62 23.42 19.67
N PRO A 195 -32.27 24.18 20.60
CA PRO A 195 -32.49 25.61 20.37
C PRO A 195 -31.14 26.31 20.23
N VAL A 196 -30.99 27.07 19.15
CA VAL A 196 -29.81 27.93 18.93
C VAL A 196 -29.71 28.86 20.13
N PRO A 197 -28.65 28.88 20.92
CA PRO A 197 -28.47 29.89 21.97
C PRO A 197 -28.48 31.25 21.28
N ARG A 198 -29.37 32.16 21.67
CA ARG A 198 -29.33 33.55 21.24
C ARG A 198 -27.96 34.09 21.60
N LEU A 199 -27.19 34.52 20.59
CA LEU A 199 -25.97 35.28 20.75
C LEU A 199 -26.32 36.65 21.36
N GLY A 200 -26.52 36.66 22.70
CA GLY A 200 -26.59 37.85 23.50
C GLY A 200 -25.26 38.03 24.22
N ALA A 201 -24.60 39.13 23.95
CA ALA A 201 -23.45 39.66 24.67
C ALA A 201 -22.11 38.88 24.50
N LEU A 202 -21.45 39.02 23.35
CA LEU A 202 -19.99 38.90 23.22
C LEU A 202 -19.40 40.32 23.12
N SER A 203 -19.41 41.04 24.22
CA SER A 203 -18.72 42.34 24.36
C SER A 203 -17.64 42.29 25.40
N THR A 204 -16.78 41.27 25.45
CA THR A 204 -15.54 41.32 26.20
C THR A 204 -14.61 40.19 25.79
N TRP A 205 -13.91 40.36 24.68
CA TRP A 205 -12.68 39.61 24.44
C TRP A 205 -11.48 40.54 24.52
N PRO A 206 -10.47 40.31 25.41
CA PRO A 206 -9.37 41.22 25.69
C PRO A 206 -8.16 41.14 24.75
N TRP A 207 -8.35 40.75 23.48
CA TRP A 207 -7.26 40.63 22.51
C TRP A 207 -7.43 41.60 21.33
N ARG A 208 -7.37 42.95 21.62
CA ARG A 208 -6.96 44.00 20.65
C ARG A 208 -5.84 44.79 21.25
N ARG A 209 -4.60 44.46 20.91
CA ARG A 209 -3.48 45.35 20.65
C ARG A 209 -2.50 44.69 19.72
#